data_c8f576acb8d4deda9c14b6d7f1789caa
#
_entry.id   c8f576acb8d4deda9c14b6d7f1789caa
#
_cell.length_a   1.000
_cell.length_b   1.000
_cell.length_c   1.000
_cell.angle_alpha   90.00
_cell.angle_beta   90.00
_cell.angle_gamma   90.00
#
_symmetry.space_group_name_H-M   'P 1'
#
loop_
_entity.id
_entity.type
_entity.pdbx_description
1 polymer ?
#
loop_
_entity_poly.entity_id
_entity_poly.type
_entity_poly.pdbx_seq_one_letter_code
_entity_poly.pdbx_strand_id
1 'polypeptide(L)'
;MKLPKPSEGGAMESAPAGTHIGVCYRFIDMGTQKTEFKGEIKHKRMITISWLLPDELMSDGRPFSVHKRYSWSMHEKSTLRKDLQDWRGKAFSMEDFEGPNAFNTKKLIGQPCMLSVTQDVRDGNTYSNVSSVGKLMKGVKPGALTEPTIYISLEKGEFDKDAFDMLR
;
A
#
# COMPACT_ATOMS: atom_id res chain seq x y z
N MET A 1 -39.77 -24.96 1.92
CA MET A 1 -38.31 -24.81 1.91
C MET A 1 -38.00 -23.31 1.78
N LYS A 2 -37.37 -22.71 2.82
CA LYS A 2 -37.02 -21.30 2.74
C LYS A 2 -35.87 -21.13 1.74
N LEU A 3 -35.97 -20.10 0.91
CA LEU A 3 -34.87 -19.75 0.04
C LEU A 3 -33.62 -19.46 0.92
N PRO A 4 -32.43 -19.97 0.53
CA PRO A 4 -31.21 -19.57 1.24
C PRO A 4 -31.07 -18.05 1.10
N LYS A 5 -30.71 -17.39 2.19
CA LYS A 5 -30.26 -15.99 2.09
C LYS A 5 -29.17 -15.97 1.03
N PRO A 6 -29.20 -15.01 0.10
CA PRO A 6 -28.04 -14.82 -0.73
C PRO A 6 -26.86 -14.67 0.27
N SER A 7 -25.83 -15.47 0.10
CA SER A 7 -24.58 -15.20 0.79
C SER A 7 -24.33 -13.72 0.50
N GLU A 8 -24.39 -12.90 1.51
CA GLU A 8 -23.83 -11.57 1.42
C GLU A 8 -22.39 -11.85 1.00
N GLY A 9 -22.15 -11.75 -0.29
CA GLY A 9 -20.84 -11.98 -0.89
C GLY A 9 -19.91 -11.08 -0.11
N GLY A 10 -19.07 -11.66 0.73
CA GLY A 10 -18.47 -11.08 1.89
C GLY A 10 -18.34 -9.57 1.76
N ALA A 11 -19.19 -8.82 2.44
CA ALA A 11 -18.92 -7.41 2.66
C ALA A 11 -17.50 -7.38 3.22
N MET A 12 -16.53 -7.01 2.39
CA MET A 12 -15.15 -6.90 2.83
C MET A 12 -15.15 -5.91 3.97
N GLU A 13 -14.80 -6.39 5.16
CA GLU A 13 -14.65 -5.50 6.30
C GLU A 13 -13.64 -4.41 5.92
N SER A 14 -14.01 -3.17 6.16
CA SER A 14 -13.16 -2.02 5.88
C SER A 14 -12.36 -1.67 7.11
N ALA A 15 -11.08 -1.37 6.93
CA ALA A 15 -10.23 -0.91 8.02
C ALA A 15 -10.83 0.35 8.66
N PRO A 16 -10.86 0.43 10.00
CA PRO A 16 -11.47 1.57 10.68
C PRO A 16 -10.71 2.87 10.40
N ALA A 17 -11.47 3.97 10.31
CA ALA A 17 -10.89 5.30 10.19
C ALA A 17 -10.07 5.64 11.43
N GLY A 18 -9.01 6.39 11.27
CA GLY A 18 -8.13 6.84 12.35
C GLY A 18 -6.66 6.65 12.03
N THR A 19 -5.84 6.84 13.03
CA THR A 19 -4.39 6.68 12.93
C THR A 19 -4.01 5.29 13.43
N HIS A 20 -3.29 4.56 12.60
CA HIS A 20 -2.87 3.18 12.89
C HIS A 20 -1.38 3.00 12.65
N ILE A 21 -0.80 2.04 13.35
CA ILE A 21 0.53 1.52 13.01
C ILE A 21 0.35 0.55 11.85
N GLY A 22 1.05 0.81 10.73
CA GLY A 22 1.09 -0.07 9.58
C GLY A 22 2.47 -0.67 9.40
N VAL A 23 2.54 -1.89 8.88
CA VAL A 23 3.80 -2.53 8.49
C VAL A 23 3.68 -2.90 7.02
N CYS A 24 4.59 -2.41 6.19
CA CYS A 24 4.59 -2.70 4.76
C CYS A 24 4.85 -4.18 4.52
N TYR A 25 3.96 -4.83 3.80
CA TYR A 25 4.12 -6.25 3.47
C TYR A 25 4.05 -6.55 1.98
N ARG A 26 3.56 -5.61 1.17
CA ARG A 26 3.50 -5.77 -0.29
C ARG A 26 3.94 -4.50 -1.00
N PHE A 27 4.75 -4.69 -2.01
CA PHE A 27 5.08 -3.68 -3.02
C PHE A 27 4.91 -4.32 -4.39
N ILE A 28 4.01 -3.79 -5.19
CA ILE A 28 3.64 -4.40 -6.47
C ILE A 28 3.77 -3.36 -7.59
N ASP A 29 4.65 -3.64 -8.53
CA ASP A 29 4.73 -2.90 -9.79
C ASP A 29 3.57 -3.34 -10.68
N MET A 30 2.66 -2.42 -10.92
CA MET A 30 1.45 -2.65 -11.72
C MET A 30 1.71 -2.51 -13.24
N GLY A 31 2.93 -2.12 -13.61
CA GLY A 31 3.24 -1.78 -15.00
C GLY A 31 2.52 -0.52 -15.45
N THR A 32 2.47 -0.34 -16.77
CA THR A 32 1.82 0.81 -17.37
C THR A 32 0.31 0.60 -17.43
N GLN A 33 -0.42 1.52 -16.80
CA GLN A 33 -1.88 1.51 -16.74
C GLN A 33 -2.45 2.64 -17.59
N LYS A 34 -3.54 2.35 -18.26
CA LYS A 34 -4.32 3.35 -18.99
C LYS A 34 -5.21 4.09 -18.00
N THR A 35 -5.09 5.41 -17.96
CA THR A 35 -5.94 6.28 -17.18
C THR A 35 -6.69 7.25 -18.07
N GLU A 36 -7.97 7.49 -17.78
CA GLU A 36 -8.80 8.44 -18.50
C GLU A 36 -9.31 9.51 -17.51
N PHE A 37 -9.08 10.77 -17.85
CA PHE A 37 -9.57 11.90 -17.08
C PHE A 37 -9.99 13.02 -18.03
N LYS A 38 -11.25 13.45 -17.92
CA LYS A 38 -11.85 14.50 -18.77
C LYS A 38 -11.66 14.24 -20.28
N GLY A 39 -11.84 12.97 -20.71
CA GLY A 39 -11.67 12.57 -22.11
C GLY A 39 -10.22 12.44 -22.56
N GLU A 40 -9.25 12.74 -21.72
CA GLU A 40 -7.83 12.58 -22.03
C GLU A 40 -7.33 11.22 -21.53
N ILE A 41 -6.73 10.45 -22.43
CA ILE A 41 -6.16 9.13 -22.13
C ILE A 41 -4.67 9.30 -21.88
N LYS A 42 -4.22 8.85 -20.70
CA LYS A 42 -2.80 8.81 -20.33
C LYS A 42 -2.37 7.40 -19.96
N HIS A 43 -1.15 7.06 -20.32
CA HIS A 43 -0.51 5.82 -19.89
C HIS A 43 0.51 6.13 -18.82
N LYS A 44 0.30 5.60 -17.63
CA LYS A 44 1.18 5.83 -16.48
C LYS A 44 1.63 4.51 -15.88
N ARG A 45 2.91 4.41 -15.57
CA ARG A 45 3.39 3.32 -14.73
C ARG A 45 2.91 3.54 -13.30
N MET A 46 2.27 2.52 -12.74
CA MET A 46 1.66 2.56 -11.41
C MET A 46 2.29 1.50 -10.51
N ILE A 47 2.33 1.80 -9.24
CA ILE A 47 2.69 0.85 -8.19
C ILE A 47 1.60 0.82 -7.12
N THR A 48 1.57 -0.25 -6.35
CA THR A 48 0.73 -0.36 -5.15
C THR A 48 1.59 -0.74 -3.96
N ILE A 49 1.43 -0.02 -2.88
CA ILE A 49 2.02 -0.36 -1.58
C ILE A 49 0.89 -0.78 -0.66
N SER A 50 1.08 -1.89 0.05
CA SER A 50 0.12 -2.42 1.00
C SER A 50 0.75 -2.56 2.38
N TRP A 51 -0.04 -2.21 3.39
CA TRP A 51 0.36 -2.30 4.80
C TRP A 51 -0.62 -3.19 5.55
N LEU A 52 -0.10 -3.99 6.47
CA LEU A 52 -0.91 -4.63 7.51
C LEU A 52 -1.06 -3.68 8.69
N LEU A 53 -2.21 -3.74 9.34
CA LEU A 53 -2.49 -3.05 10.60
C LEU A 53 -2.49 -4.10 11.72
N PRO A 54 -1.35 -4.42 12.33
CA PRO A 54 -1.24 -5.57 13.24
C PRO A 54 -2.13 -5.47 14.47
N ASP A 55 -2.46 -4.26 14.90
CA ASP A 55 -3.27 -4.01 16.09
C ASP A 55 -4.77 -3.92 15.82
N GLU A 56 -5.17 -3.96 14.54
CA GLU A 56 -6.57 -3.90 14.12
C GLU A 56 -6.96 -5.21 13.45
N LEU A 57 -7.81 -5.99 14.12
CA LEU A 57 -8.19 -7.31 13.66
C LEU A 57 -9.59 -7.32 13.06
N MET A 58 -9.73 -8.07 11.98
CA MET A 58 -11.02 -8.41 11.38
C MET A 58 -11.79 -9.36 12.30
N SER A 59 -13.07 -9.58 12.01
CA SER A 59 -13.91 -10.50 12.78
C SER A 59 -13.41 -11.94 12.81
N ASP A 60 -12.64 -12.34 11.79
CA ASP A 60 -12.03 -13.68 11.71
C ASP A 60 -10.64 -13.78 12.37
N GLY A 61 -10.18 -12.71 13.02
CA GLY A 61 -8.90 -12.65 13.71
C GLY A 61 -7.70 -12.27 12.85
N ARG A 62 -7.86 -12.11 11.54
CA ARG A 62 -6.79 -11.62 10.66
C ARG A 62 -6.62 -10.11 10.79
N PRO A 63 -5.40 -9.57 10.69
CA PRO A 63 -5.20 -8.14 10.68
C PRO A 63 -5.81 -7.51 9.43
N PHE A 64 -6.31 -6.28 9.57
CA PHE A 64 -6.71 -5.49 8.42
C PHE A 64 -5.50 -5.17 7.55
N SER A 65 -5.74 -5.03 6.25
CA SER A 65 -4.77 -4.49 5.31
C SER A 65 -5.33 -3.27 4.62
N VAL A 66 -4.46 -2.32 4.32
CA VAL A 66 -4.78 -1.15 3.52
C VAL A 66 -3.73 -1.00 2.43
N HIS A 67 -4.13 -0.41 1.31
CA HIS A 67 -3.23 -0.21 0.19
C HIS A 67 -3.45 1.17 -0.43
N LYS A 68 -2.42 1.63 -1.12
CA LYS A 68 -2.47 2.89 -1.88
C LYS A 68 -1.75 2.72 -3.20
N ARG A 69 -2.39 3.17 -4.26
CA ARG A 69 -1.81 3.21 -5.60
C ARG A 69 -1.09 4.53 -5.79
N TYR A 70 0.05 4.48 -6.47
CA TYR A 70 0.84 5.65 -6.80
C TYR A 70 1.24 5.64 -8.26
N SER A 71 1.32 6.80 -8.87
CA SER A 71 2.09 6.95 -10.10
C SER A 71 3.57 6.75 -9.78
N TRP A 72 4.26 5.98 -10.61
CA TRP A 72 5.71 5.75 -10.46
C TRP A 72 6.46 7.01 -10.89
N SER A 73 6.52 7.97 -10.02
CA SER A 73 7.15 9.27 -10.26
C SER A 73 7.75 9.82 -8.97
N MET A 74 8.97 10.31 -9.06
CA MET A 74 9.63 11.02 -7.96
C MET A 74 9.73 12.52 -8.22
N HIS A 75 8.88 13.05 -9.09
CA HIS A 75 8.73 14.49 -9.27
C HIS A 75 8.41 15.16 -7.92
N GLU A 76 8.88 16.37 -7.71
CA GLU A 76 8.72 17.12 -6.45
C GLU A 76 7.28 17.17 -5.94
N LYS A 77 6.31 17.21 -6.84
CA LYS A 77 4.88 17.28 -6.52
C LYS A 77 4.19 15.90 -6.47
N SER A 78 4.92 14.82 -6.71
CA SER A 78 4.30 13.49 -6.73
C SER A 78 3.91 13.03 -5.32
N THR A 79 2.77 12.33 -5.24
CA THR A 79 2.29 11.76 -3.98
C THR A 79 3.26 10.70 -3.46
N LEU A 80 3.85 9.89 -4.35
CA LEU A 80 4.83 8.87 -3.97
C LEU A 80 6.03 9.51 -3.27
N ARG A 81 6.61 10.56 -3.85
CA ARG A 81 7.75 11.26 -3.23
C ARG A 81 7.38 11.82 -1.87
N LYS A 82 6.24 12.47 -1.76
CA LYS A 82 5.75 13.03 -0.50
C LYS A 82 5.61 11.96 0.57
N ASP A 83 4.91 10.88 0.27
CA ASP A 83 4.63 9.81 1.23
C ASP A 83 5.92 9.08 1.65
N LEU A 84 6.83 8.83 0.72
CA LEU A 84 8.13 8.21 1.06
C LEU A 84 9.01 9.12 1.91
N GLN A 85 9.00 10.43 1.66
CA GLN A 85 9.74 11.41 2.49
C GLN A 85 9.17 11.48 3.90
N ASP A 86 7.85 11.53 4.01
CA ASP A 86 7.16 11.56 5.30
C ASP A 86 7.41 10.27 6.09
N TRP A 87 7.39 9.13 5.42
CA TRP A 87 7.64 7.83 6.02
C TRP A 87 9.07 7.69 6.56
N ARG A 88 10.06 8.06 5.77
CA ARG A 88 11.45 7.98 6.21
C ARG A 88 11.88 9.14 7.12
N GLY A 89 11.10 10.22 7.16
CA GLY A 89 11.40 11.42 7.93
C GLY A 89 12.57 12.23 7.37
N LYS A 90 12.87 12.10 6.08
CA LYS A 90 13.99 12.73 5.42
C LYS A 90 13.69 12.98 3.95
N ALA A 91 14.04 14.17 3.46
CA ALA A 91 13.90 14.49 2.04
C ALA A 91 14.87 13.66 1.18
N PHE A 92 14.46 13.41 -0.07
CA PHE A 92 15.34 12.78 -1.06
C PHE A 92 16.36 13.75 -1.60
N SER A 93 17.58 13.25 -1.80
CA SER A 93 18.68 13.97 -2.44
C SER A 93 19.13 13.21 -3.69
N MET A 94 20.02 13.79 -4.48
CA MET A 94 20.54 13.13 -5.70
C MET A 94 21.22 11.79 -5.39
N GLU A 95 21.85 11.65 -4.23
CA GLU A 95 22.49 10.41 -3.80
C GLU A 95 21.49 9.25 -3.65
N ASP A 96 20.23 9.56 -3.36
CA ASP A 96 19.17 8.56 -3.24
C ASP A 96 18.75 7.98 -4.60
N PHE A 97 19.04 8.66 -5.70
CA PHE A 97 18.65 8.24 -7.05
C PHE A 97 19.79 7.60 -7.84
N GLU A 98 21.01 7.86 -7.46
CA GLU A 98 22.21 7.45 -8.21
C GLU A 98 23.28 6.87 -7.28
N GLY A 99 24.08 5.97 -7.83
CA GLY A 99 25.24 5.44 -7.14
C GLY A 99 24.96 4.25 -6.22
N PRO A 100 25.96 3.81 -5.45
CA PRO A 100 25.88 2.57 -4.68
C PRO A 100 24.90 2.63 -3.49
N ASN A 101 24.56 3.82 -3.04
CA ASN A 101 23.64 4.05 -1.92
C ASN A 101 22.25 4.52 -2.39
N ALA A 102 21.92 4.33 -3.67
CA ALA A 102 20.60 4.67 -4.19
C ALA A 102 19.49 3.94 -3.43
N PHE A 103 18.38 4.63 -3.22
CA PHE A 103 17.24 4.08 -2.50
C PHE A 103 16.58 2.97 -3.32
N ASN A 104 16.44 1.80 -2.74
CA ASN A 104 15.73 0.67 -3.34
C ASN A 104 14.42 0.42 -2.59
N THR A 105 13.32 0.40 -3.31
CA THR A 105 11.98 0.19 -2.74
C THR A 105 11.82 -1.15 -2.03
N LYS A 106 12.64 -2.13 -2.32
CA LYS A 106 12.66 -3.41 -1.60
C LYS A 106 12.92 -3.23 -0.10
N LYS A 107 13.60 -2.17 0.30
CA LYS A 107 13.82 -1.83 1.70
C LYS A 107 12.55 -1.44 2.45
N LEU A 108 11.48 -1.10 1.75
CA LEU A 108 10.20 -0.75 2.36
C LEU A 108 9.52 -1.95 3.01
N ILE A 109 9.75 -3.15 2.47
CA ILE A 109 9.14 -4.38 2.99
C ILE A 109 9.57 -4.61 4.43
N GLY A 110 8.59 -4.79 5.31
CA GLY A 110 8.79 -4.99 6.74
C GLY A 110 8.96 -3.70 7.55
N GLN A 111 9.02 -2.54 6.90
CA GLN A 111 9.18 -1.27 7.61
C GLN A 111 7.85 -0.77 8.17
N PRO A 112 7.83 -0.37 9.46
CA PRO A 112 6.65 0.20 10.08
C PRO A 112 6.48 1.68 9.74
N CYS A 113 5.24 2.13 9.86
CA CYS A 113 4.89 3.55 9.71
C CYS A 113 3.63 3.89 10.48
N MET A 114 3.30 5.17 10.55
CA MET A 114 2.01 5.66 10.99
C MET A 114 1.16 5.96 9.77
N LEU A 115 -0.06 5.41 9.75
CA LEU A 115 -1.01 5.61 8.67
C LEU A 115 -2.23 6.34 9.19
N SER A 116 -2.70 7.33 8.45
CA SER A 116 -4.04 7.89 8.64
C SER A 116 -4.97 7.27 7.63
N VAL A 117 -6.03 6.64 8.12
CA VAL A 117 -7.04 5.96 7.31
C VAL A 117 -8.33 6.75 7.38
N THR A 118 -8.90 7.05 6.23
CA THR A 118 -10.24 7.64 6.11
C THR A 118 -11.17 6.63 5.45
N GLN A 119 -12.46 6.74 5.73
CA GLN A 119 -13.47 5.92 5.09
C GLN A 119 -14.34 6.76 4.16
N ASP A 120 -14.75 6.13 3.07
CA ASP A 120 -15.56 6.72 2.03
C ASP A 120 -16.66 5.71 1.65
N VAL A 121 -17.88 6.19 1.49
CA VAL A 121 -19.03 5.36 1.12
C VAL A 121 -19.42 5.67 -0.31
N ARG A 122 -19.38 4.65 -1.17
CA ARG A 122 -19.78 4.74 -2.57
C ARG A 122 -20.66 3.55 -2.93
N ASP A 123 -21.82 3.82 -3.52
CA ASP A 123 -22.78 2.77 -3.95
C ASP A 123 -23.11 1.76 -2.85
N GLY A 124 -23.25 2.22 -1.60
CA GLY A 124 -23.54 1.39 -0.44
C GLY A 124 -22.36 0.60 0.12
N ASN A 125 -21.18 0.74 -0.47
CA ASN A 125 -19.95 0.08 -0.01
C ASN A 125 -19.03 1.08 0.70
N THR A 126 -18.42 0.62 1.78
CA THR A 126 -17.43 1.40 2.52
C THR A 126 -16.03 1.04 2.07
N TYR A 127 -15.27 2.05 1.70
CA TYR A 127 -13.87 1.92 1.28
C TYR A 127 -12.96 2.63 2.28
N SER A 128 -11.86 1.99 2.63
CA SER A 128 -10.82 2.59 3.47
C SER A 128 -9.70 3.10 2.59
N ASN A 129 -9.30 4.35 2.80
CA ASN A 129 -8.27 5.03 2.04
C ASN A 129 -7.15 5.48 2.97
N VAL A 130 -5.91 5.34 2.51
CA VAL A 130 -4.74 5.88 3.21
C VAL A 130 -4.59 7.35 2.79
N SER A 131 -4.85 8.26 3.72
CA SER A 131 -4.75 9.70 3.47
C SER A 131 -3.34 10.25 3.72
N SER A 132 -2.60 9.66 4.65
CA SER A 132 -1.23 10.04 4.92
C SER A 132 -0.40 8.89 5.46
N VAL A 133 0.90 8.95 5.19
CA VAL A 133 1.92 8.04 5.69
C VAL A 133 2.93 8.88 6.45
N GLY A 134 3.36 8.44 7.61
CA GLY A 134 4.34 9.16 8.40
C GLY A 134 5.32 8.23 9.09
N LYS A 135 6.37 8.80 9.62
CA LYS A 135 7.37 8.06 10.40
C LYS A 135 6.75 7.52 11.68
N LEU A 136 7.09 6.29 12.04
CA LEU A 136 6.66 5.71 13.32
C LEU A 136 7.18 6.56 14.49
N MET A 137 6.31 6.84 15.44
CA MET A 137 6.67 7.60 16.63
C MET A 137 7.77 6.88 17.42
N LYS A 138 8.72 7.64 17.94
CA LYS A 138 9.80 7.11 18.77
C LYS A 138 9.21 6.39 20.01
N GLY A 139 9.72 5.19 20.28
CA GLY A 139 9.28 4.38 21.41
C GLY A 139 8.03 3.54 21.16
N VAL A 140 7.37 3.69 20.01
CA VAL A 140 6.25 2.84 19.61
C VAL A 140 6.80 1.60 18.93
N LYS A 141 6.35 0.42 19.33
CA LYS A 141 6.74 -0.85 18.71
C LYS A 141 5.65 -1.31 17.76
N PRO A 142 6.00 -1.66 16.51
CA PRO A 142 5.03 -2.28 15.61
C PRO A 142 4.73 -3.70 16.07
N GLY A 143 3.50 -4.18 15.76
CA GLY A 143 3.17 -5.59 15.87
C GLY A 143 3.91 -6.44 14.84
N ALA A 144 3.87 -7.76 15.03
CA ALA A 144 4.50 -8.69 14.13
C ALA A 144 3.76 -8.79 12.79
N LEU A 145 4.50 -8.98 11.70
CA LEU A 145 3.93 -9.37 10.41
C LEU A 145 3.47 -10.84 10.50
N THR A 146 2.19 -11.07 10.26
CA THR A 146 1.57 -12.39 10.26
C THR A 146 1.28 -12.93 8.85
N GLU A 147 1.35 -12.06 7.85
CA GLU A 147 1.13 -12.40 6.45
C GLU A 147 2.47 -12.45 5.69
N PRO A 148 2.58 -13.32 4.65
CA PRO A 148 3.78 -13.36 3.84
C PRO A 148 4.00 -12.04 3.10
N THR A 149 5.26 -11.64 2.97
CA THR A 149 5.64 -10.44 2.23
C THR A 149 5.74 -10.73 0.73
N ILE A 150 5.35 -9.76 -0.08
CA ILE A 150 5.43 -9.86 -1.55
C ILE A 150 6.07 -8.59 -2.10
N TYR A 151 7.10 -8.78 -2.91
CA TYR A 151 7.74 -7.72 -3.67
C TYR A 151 7.78 -8.10 -5.14
N ILE A 152 7.16 -7.29 -5.99
CA ILE A 152 7.14 -7.52 -7.43
C ILE A 152 7.63 -6.27 -8.15
N SER A 153 8.72 -6.44 -8.91
CA SER A 153 9.21 -5.45 -9.86
C SER A 153 9.11 -6.02 -11.27
N LEU A 154 8.71 -5.21 -12.22
CA LEU A 154 8.69 -5.54 -13.64
C LEU A 154 9.95 -5.03 -14.36
N GLU A 155 10.91 -4.52 -13.63
CA GLU A 155 12.20 -4.13 -14.19
C GLU A 155 12.97 -5.35 -14.69
N LYS A 156 13.74 -5.14 -15.75
CA LYS A 156 14.50 -6.21 -16.39
C LYS A 156 15.43 -6.91 -15.38
N GLY A 157 15.26 -8.23 -15.27
CA GLY A 157 16.07 -9.05 -14.36
C GLY A 157 15.57 -9.10 -12.91
N GLU A 158 14.51 -8.38 -12.56
CA GLU A 158 13.97 -8.33 -11.19
C GLU A 158 12.65 -9.09 -11.02
N PHE A 159 12.01 -9.52 -12.09
CA PHE A 159 10.70 -10.17 -12.01
C PHE A 159 10.80 -11.54 -11.33
N ASP A 160 10.06 -11.71 -10.25
CA ASP A 160 9.93 -12.94 -9.50
C ASP A 160 8.56 -13.58 -9.77
N LYS A 161 8.56 -14.67 -10.52
CA LYS A 161 7.33 -15.39 -10.87
C LYS A 161 6.68 -16.03 -9.65
N ASP A 162 7.45 -16.53 -8.70
CA ASP A 162 6.90 -17.18 -7.50
C ASP A 162 6.17 -16.17 -6.62
N ALA A 163 6.75 -14.97 -6.46
CA ALA A 163 6.08 -13.87 -5.78
C ALA A 163 4.80 -13.46 -6.50
N PHE A 164 4.81 -13.41 -7.84
CA PHE A 164 3.63 -13.11 -8.64
C PHE A 164 2.52 -14.14 -8.44
N ASP A 165 2.86 -15.43 -8.39
CA ASP A 165 1.90 -16.51 -8.20
C ASP A 165 1.25 -16.49 -6.79
N MET A 166 1.87 -15.81 -5.82
CA MET A 166 1.31 -15.61 -4.48
C MET A 166 0.20 -14.55 -4.39
N LEU A 167 -0.05 -13.79 -5.45
CA LEU A 167 -1.05 -12.71 -5.49
C LEU A 167 -2.52 -13.16 -5.56
N ARG A 168 -2.82 -14.40 -5.38
CA ARG A 168 -4.18 -14.94 -5.45
C ARG A 168 -4.99 -14.63 -4.21
#